data_03d4e585cb01596b4f00ee11522d544f
#
_entry.id   03d4e585cb01596b4f00ee11522d544f
#
_cell.length_a   1.000
_cell.length_b   1.000
_cell.length_c   1.000
_cell.angle_alpha   90.00
_cell.angle_beta   90.00
_cell.angle_gamma   90.00
#
_symmetry.space_group_name_H-M   'P 1'
#
loop_
_entity.id
_entity.type
_entity.pdbx_description
1 polymer ?
#
loop_
_entity_poly.entity_id
_entity_poly.type
_entity_poly.pdbx_seq_one_letter_code
_entity_poly.pdbx_strand_id
1 'polypeptide(L)'
;GFHILKINEKKGIEKKKVLIKQTKLRHIIIKQNEITPEEEITKRLNRFRNLIIDGSQTFEKTAKEYSEDGSAADGGDLGWVNPGTTLPIFESTYNALDINEISKPINTPLGWHIIQVIERRENDLTDESIKYSAKMQLMRQKTELIFKDWIKQLRDQSFIDIRIIQD
;
A
#
# COMPACT_ATOMS: atom_id res chain seq x y z
N GLY A 1 -1.16 -50.57 -7.57
CA GLY A 1 -0.37 -50.23 -8.78
C GLY A 1 -0.07 -48.75 -8.84
N PHE A 2 0.92 -48.35 -9.63
CA PHE A 2 1.26 -46.95 -9.87
C PHE A 2 0.39 -46.41 -11.00
N HIS A 3 -0.15 -45.16 -10.84
CA HIS A 3 -0.97 -44.53 -11.83
C HIS A 3 -0.33 -43.19 -12.25
N ILE A 4 -0.28 -42.91 -13.57
CA ILE A 4 0.12 -41.64 -14.11
C ILE A 4 -1.15 -40.97 -14.64
N LEU A 5 -1.47 -39.81 -14.09
CA LEU A 5 -2.65 -39.01 -14.47
C LEU A 5 -2.21 -37.75 -15.17
N LYS A 6 -2.79 -37.47 -16.34
CA LYS A 6 -2.66 -36.20 -17.06
C LYS A 6 -4.00 -35.48 -17.02
N ILE A 7 -4.03 -34.29 -16.43
CA ILE A 7 -5.21 -33.42 -16.46
C ILE A 7 -5.20 -32.65 -17.76
N ASN A 8 -6.13 -32.99 -18.67
CA ASN A 8 -6.23 -32.28 -19.96
C ASN A 8 -7.05 -31.00 -19.86
N GLU A 9 -8.06 -30.97 -18.99
CA GLU A 9 -8.97 -29.81 -18.84
C GLU A 9 -9.56 -29.81 -17.44
N LYS A 10 -9.73 -28.60 -16.85
CA LYS A 10 -10.53 -28.39 -15.63
C LYS A 10 -11.77 -27.58 -16.01
N LYS A 11 -12.96 -28.20 -15.94
CA LYS A 11 -14.25 -27.51 -16.09
C LYS A 11 -14.83 -27.18 -14.72
N GLY A 12 -15.47 -26.02 -14.60
CA GLY A 12 -16.30 -25.69 -13.43
C GLY A 12 -15.63 -24.91 -12.30
N ILE A 13 -14.39 -24.42 -12.46
CA ILE A 13 -13.85 -23.44 -11.51
C ILE A 13 -13.98 -22.04 -12.16
N GLU A 14 -15.13 -21.42 -11.95
CA GLU A 14 -15.24 -19.98 -12.23
C GLU A 14 -14.27 -19.25 -11.29
N LYS A 15 -13.20 -18.71 -11.85
CA LYS A 15 -12.33 -17.81 -11.10
C LYS A 15 -13.13 -16.58 -10.73
N LYS A 16 -13.40 -16.38 -9.43
CA LYS A 16 -13.99 -15.14 -8.96
C LYS A 16 -13.05 -13.99 -9.34
N LYS A 17 -13.50 -13.12 -10.24
CA LYS A 17 -12.72 -11.96 -10.66
C LYS A 17 -12.46 -11.04 -9.47
N VAL A 18 -11.21 -10.66 -9.28
CA VAL A 18 -10.76 -9.70 -8.28
C VAL A 18 -10.37 -8.42 -9.01
N LEU A 19 -11.35 -7.56 -9.22
CA LEU A 19 -11.16 -6.24 -9.81
C LEU A 19 -10.85 -5.25 -8.69
N ILE A 20 -9.73 -4.53 -8.83
CA ILE A 20 -9.33 -3.48 -7.89
C ILE A 20 -9.26 -2.16 -8.64
N LYS A 21 -9.89 -1.13 -8.05
CA LYS A 21 -9.78 0.24 -8.57
C LYS A 21 -8.44 0.82 -8.13
N GLN A 22 -7.56 1.04 -9.08
CA GLN A 22 -6.26 1.68 -8.85
C GLN A 22 -6.35 3.15 -9.25
N THR A 23 -5.64 4.00 -8.50
CA THR A 23 -5.50 5.43 -8.79
C THR A 23 -4.04 5.76 -9.00
N LYS A 24 -3.71 6.42 -10.10
CA LYS A 24 -2.37 6.95 -10.35
C LYS A 24 -2.28 8.34 -9.74
N LEU A 25 -1.29 8.52 -8.86
CA LEU A 25 -1.15 9.72 -8.03
C LEU A 25 0.23 10.34 -8.18
N ARG A 26 0.29 11.62 -7.95
CA ARG A 26 1.53 12.34 -7.62
C ARG A 26 1.31 13.27 -6.44
N HIS A 27 2.37 13.55 -5.69
CA HIS A 27 2.28 14.40 -4.52
C HIS A 27 3.49 15.33 -4.37
N ILE A 28 3.30 16.37 -3.58
CA ILE A 28 4.37 17.23 -3.08
C ILE A 28 4.25 17.22 -1.57
N ILE A 29 5.35 16.94 -0.88
CA ILE A 29 5.42 16.95 0.59
C ILE A 29 6.40 18.04 1.05
N ILE A 30 6.03 18.71 2.13
CA ILE A 30 6.94 19.49 2.97
C ILE A 30 6.91 18.86 4.36
N LYS A 31 8.04 18.39 4.84
CA LYS A 31 8.18 17.79 6.16
C LYS A 31 8.03 18.85 7.24
N GLN A 32 7.29 18.52 8.27
CA GLN A 32 7.18 19.37 9.43
C GLN A 32 8.50 19.37 10.21
N ASN A 33 8.97 20.52 10.60
CA ASN A 33 10.13 20.68 11.48
C ASN A 33 9.77 21.64 12.63
N GLU A 34 10.58 21.66 13.67
CA GLU A 34 10.35 22.49 14.87
C GLU A 34 10.47 24.02 14.60
N ILE A 35 11.05 24.40 13.47
CA ILE A 35 11.39 25.80 13.16
C ILE A 35 10.31 26.45 12.32
N THR A 36 9.67 25.69 11.43
CA THR A 36 8.69 26.25 10.46
C THR A 36 7.27 26.06 10.98
N PRO A 37 6.52 27.17 11.23
CA PRO A 37 5.13 27.08 11.63
C PRO A 37 4.25 26.38 10.57
N GLU A 38 3.27 25.62 11.00
CA GLU A 38 2.32 24.92 10.11
C GLU A 38 1.61 25.86 9.15
N GLU A 39 1.29 27.08 9.60
CA GLU A 39 0.69 28.09 8.74
C GLU A 39 1.58 28.49 7.56
N GLU A 40 2.88 28.54 7.76
CA GLU A 40 3.82 28.86 6.68
C GLU A 40 3.89 27.72 5.66
N ILE A 41 3.94 26.48 6.15
CA ILE A 41 3.94 25.28 5.28
C ILE A 41 2.66 25.24 4.43
N THR A 42 1.50 25.42 5.07
CA THR A 42 0.22 25.41 4.36
C THR A 42 0.06 26.57 3.38
N LYS A 43 0.56 27.76 3.71
CA LYS A 43 0.61 28.91 2.78
C LYS A 43 1.49 28.62 1.57
N ARG A 44 2.66 28.00 1.76
CA ARG A 44 3.56 27.58 0.66
C ARG A 44 2.89 26.56 -0.25
N LEU A 45 2.30 25.50 0.31
CA LEU A 45 1.61 24.48 -0.47
C LEU A 45 0.39 25.02 -1.21
N ASN A 46 -0.39 25.93 -0.61
CA ASN A 46 -1.49 26.61 -1.28
C ASN A 46 -0.98 27.52 -2.43
N ARG A 47 0.15 28.18 -2.25
CA ARG A 47 0.79 28.95 -3.33
C ARG A 47 1.18 28.04 -4.49
N PHE A 48 1.83 26.89 -4.21
CA PHE A 48 2.19 25.91 -5.24
C PHE A 48 0.97 25.40 -5.97
N ARG A 49 -0.07 25.02 -5.22
CA ARG A 49 -1.35 24.58 -5.77
C ARG A 49 -1.93 25.63 -6.74
N ASN A 50 -1.96 26.89 -6.36
CA ASN A 50 -2.49 27.96 -7.19
C ASN A 50 -1.66 28.18 -8.46
N LEU A 51 -0.33 28.19 -8.37
CA LEU A 51 0.58 28.30 -9.53
C LEU A 51 0.44 27.12 -10.50
N ILE A 52 0.06 25.95 -10.01
CA ILE A 52 -0.18 24.78 -10.86
C ILE A 52 -1.56 24.88 -11.52
N ILE A 53 -2.58 25.33 -10.78
CA ILE A 53 -3.95 25.47 -11.30
C ILE A 53 -4.04 26.56 -12.36
N ASP A 54 -3.34 27.67 -12.17
CA ASP A 54 -3.31 28.79 -13.14
C ASP A 54 -2.38 28.54 -14.34
N GLY A 55 -1.64 27.41 -14.34
CA GLY A 55 -0.74 27.00 -15.41
C GLY A 55 0.61 27.69 -15.42
N SER A 56 0.93 28.53 -14.44
CA SER A 56 2.22 29.22 -14.32
C SER A 56 3.38 28.27 -14.06
N GLN A 57 3.09 27.13 -13.41
CA GLN A 57 4.04 26.03 -13.18
C GLN A 57 3.40 24.67 -13.43
N THR A 58 4.23 23.67 -13.75
CA THR A 58 3.76 22.28 -13.80
C THR A 58 3.93 21.61 -12.43
N PHE A 59 3.06 20.66 -12.11
CA PHE A 59 3.18 19.89 -10.89
C PHE A 59 4.55 19.22 -10.76
N GLU A 60 5.03 18.62 -11.86
CA GLU A 60 6.32 17.93 -11.92
C GLU A 60 7.50 18.85 -11.58
N LYS A 61 7.51 20.06 -12.17
CA LYS A 61 8.57 21.04 -11.90
C LYS A 61 8.54 21.48 -10.44
N THR A 62 7.35 21.76 -9.92
CA THR A 62 7.17 22.17 -8.52
C THR A 62 7.58 21.02 -7.56
N ALA A 63 7.24 19.77 -7.88
CA ALA A 63 7.66 18.63 -7.08
C ALA A 63 9.18 18.46 -7.08
N LYS A 64 9.84 18.54 -8.24
CA LYS A 64 11.31 18.44 -8.35
C LYS A 64 12.04 19.53 -7.56
N GLU A 65 11.47 20.71 -7.49
CA GLU A 65 12.11 21.89 -6.88
C GLU A 65 11.84 21.97 -5.37
N TYR A 66 10.67 21.54 -4.91
CA TYR A 66 10.20 21.83 -3.55
C TYR A 66 9.75 20.62 -2.74
N SER A 67 9.56 19.44 -3.35
CA SER A 67 9.14 18.26 -2.59
C SER A 67 10.31 17.63 -1.85
N GLU A 68 10.07 17.27 -0.60
CA GLU A 68 11.06 16.63 0.29
C GLU A 68 10.91 15.10 0.33
N ASP A 69 10.22 14.53 -0.68
CA ASP A 69 10.05 13.08 -0.85
C ASP A 69 11.04 12.49 -1.84
N GLY A 70 11.28 11.19 -1.72
CA GLY A 70 12.11 10.44 -2.68
C GLY A 70 11.58 10.49 -4.12
N SER A 71 10.27 10.62 -4.29
CA SER A 71 9.61 10.76 -5.60
C SER A 71 9.80 12.15 -6.25
N ALA A 72 10.40 13.11 -5.56
CA ALA A 72 10.62 14.47 -6.07
C ALA A 72 11.35 14.47 -7.42
N ALA A 73 12.37 13.63 -7.58
CA ALA A 73 13.15 13.49 -8.82
C ALA A 73 12.28 13.08 -10.01
N ASP A 74 11.25 12.28 -9.75
CA ASP A 74 10.26 11.79 -10.73
C ASP A 74 9.02 12.70 -10.81
N GLY A 75 9.12 13.94 -10.33
CA GLY A 75 8.01 14.90 -10.36
C GLY A 75 6.90 14.59 -9.36
N GLY A 76 7.20 13.87 -8.30
CA GLY A 76 6.27 13.47 -7.26
C GLY A 76 5.41 12.25 -7.61
N ASP A 77 5.72 11.51 -8.71
CA ASP A 77 4.94 10.36 -9.17
C ASP A 77 5.04 9.20 -8.16
N LEU A 78 3.89 8.77 -7.65
CA LEU A 78 3.74 7.61 -6.77
C LEU A 78 3.32 6.34 -7.56
N GLY A 79 3.09 6.49 -8.86
CA GLY A 79 2.57 5.41 -9.69
C GLY A 79 1.14 5.01 -9.35
N TRP A 80 0.81 3.75 -9.61
CA TRP A 80 -0.50 3.17 -9.35
C TRP A 80 -0.60 2.69 -7.90
N VAL A 81 -1.52 3.27 -7.14
CA VAL A 81 -1.80 2.86 -5.75
C VAL A 81 -3.05 2.00 -5.68
N ASN A 82 -3.01 0.99 -4.81
CA ASN A 82 -4.14 0.13 -4.50
C ASN A 82 -4.90 0.68 -3.28
N PRO A 83 -6.20 0.42 -3.17
CA PRO A 83 -6.95 0.71 -1.95
C PRO A 83 -6.28 0.06 -0.72
N GLY A 84 -6.22 0.79 0.38
CA GLY A 84 -5.64 0.31 1.64
C GLY A 84 -4.11 0.27 1.70
N THR A 85 -3.39 0.76 0.68
CA THR A 85 -1.92 0.79 0.68
C THR A 85 -1.33 2.11 1.18
N THR A 86 -2.16 3.12 1.32
CA THR A 86 -1.78 4.46 1.79
C THR A 86 -2.43 4.78 3.14
N LEU A 87 -1.98 5.88 3.77
CA LEU A 87 -2.59 6.35 5.02
C LEU A 87 -4.08 6.69 4.78
N PRO A 88 -4.99 6.41 5.74
CA PRO A 88 -6.42 6.63 5.56
C PRO A 88 -6.80 8.06 5.14
N ILE A 89 -6.13 9.08 5.72
CA ILE A 89 -6.36 10.49 5.36
C ILE A 89 -5.92 10.79 3.94
N PHE A 90 -4.82 10.21 3.50
CA PHE A 90 -4.30 10.34 2.14
C PHE A 90 -5.26 9.66 1.15
N GLU A 91 -5.73 8.45 1.48
CA GLU A 91 -6.68 7.69 0.68
C GLU A 91 -8.03 8.39 0.54
N SER A 92 -8.61 8.85 1.65
CA SER A 92 -9.87 9.59 1.61
C SER A 92 -9.77 10.88 0.79
N THR A 93 -8.61 11.55 0.83
CA THR A 93 -8.37 12.76 0.06
C THR A 93 -8.36 12.47 -1.44
N TYR A 94 -7.52 11.53 -1.92
CA TYR A 94 -7.48 11.29 -3.37
C TYR A 94 -8.76 10.63 -3.91
N ASN A 95 -9.52 9.91 -3.08
CA ASN A 95 -10.80 9.34 -3.47
C ASN A 95 -11.87 10.41 -3.73
N ALA A 96 -11.78 11.55 -3.04
CA ALA A 96 -12.70 12.68 -3.19
C ALA A 96 -12.36 13.63 -4.36
N LEU A 97 -11.17 13.49 -4.98
CA LEU A 97 -10.72 14.33 -6.08
C LEU A 97 -11.16 13.79 -7.43
N ASP A 98 -11.38 14.68 -8.37
CA ASP A 98 -11.52 14.34 -9.79
C ASP A 98 -10.15 14.13 -10.46
N ILE A 99 -10.16 13.55 -11.69
CA ILE A 99 -8.93 13.39 -12.48
C ILE A 99 -8.36 14.77 -12.81
N ASN A 100 -7.06 14.93 -12.62
CA ASN A 100 -6.28 16.17 -12.72
C ASN A 100 -6.54 17.19 -11.61
N GLU A 101 -7.43 16.94 -10.68
CA GLU A 101 -7.67 17.80 -9.55
C GLU A 101 -6.53 17.72 -8.53
N ILE A 102 -6.21 18.85 -7.87
CA ILE A 102 -5.19 18.98 -6.84
C ILE A 102 -5.87 19.24 -5.50
N SER A 103 -5.51 18.43 -4.48
CA SER A 103 -6.05 18.59 -3.13
C SER A 103 -5.69 19.92 -2.49
N LYS A 104 -6.42 20.31 -1.45
CA LYS A 104 -5.91 21.23 -0.45
C LYS A 104 -4.77 20.58 0.33
N PRO A 105 -3.91 21.36 1.01
CA PRO A 105 -2.91 20.80 1.91
C PRO A 105 -3.54 19.89 2.97
N ILE A 106 -2.99 18.70 3.15
CA ILE A 106 -3.39 17.74 4.18
C ILE A 106 -2.20 17.44 5.07
N ASN A 107 -2.46 17.23 6.36
CA ASN A 107 -1.44 16.84 7.33
C ASN A 107 -1.41 15.32 7.51
N THR A 108 -0.21 14.75 7.54
CA THR A 108 0.05 13.34 7.86
C THR A 108 1.23 13.24 8.83
N PRO A 109 1.47 12.09 9.44
CA PRO A 109 2.67 11.89 10.28
C PRO A 109 4.01 12.10 9.54
N LEU A 110 4.00 12.12 8.20
CA LEU A 110 5.19 12.32 7.37
C LEU A 110 5.41 13.80 7.02
N GLY A 111 4.39 14.67 7.20
CA GLY A 111 4.39 16.07 6.86
C GLY A 111 3.12 16.52 6.15
N TRP A 112 3.18 17.69 5.56
CA TRP A 112 2.08 18.30 4.83
C TRP A 112 2.18 18.00 3.33
N HIS A 113 1.07 17.57 2.73
CA HIS A 113 1.01 17.16 1.33
C HIS A 113 -0.03 17.92 0.54
N ILE A 114 0.24 18.08 -0.77
CA ILE A 114 -0.79 18.25 -1.80
C ILE A 114 -0.70 17.07 -2.76
N ILE A 115 -1.86 16.58 -3.19
CA ILE A 115 -1.99 15.35 -4.00
C ILE A 115 -2.70 15.71 -5.29
N GLN A 116 -2.29 15.10 -6.39
CA GLN A 116 -3.02 15.17 -7.64
C GLN A 116 -3.34 13.77 -8.15
N VAL A 117 -4.59 13.57 -8.58
CA VAL A 117 -5.03 12.37 -9.27
C VAL A 117 -4.70 12.51 -10.75
N ILE A 118 -3.94 11.58 -11.32
CA ILE A 118 -3.58 11.58 -12.73
C ILE A 118 -4.58 10.74 -13.53
N GLU A 119 -4.86 9.53 -13.04
CA GLU A 119 -5.66 8.55 -13.77
C GLU A 119 -6.29 7.55 -12.79
N ARG A 120 -7.38 6.92 -13.20
CA ARG A 120 -8.02 5.82 -12.48
C ARG A 120 -8.26 4.66 -13.43
N ARG A 121 -8.02 3.44 -12.95
CA ARG A 121 -8.30 2.21 -13.71
C ARG A 121 -8.86 1.11 -12.84
N GLU A 122 -9.54 0.18 -13.46
CA GLU A 122 -9.80 -1.13 -12.86
C GLU A 122 -8.73 -2.10 -13.34
N ASN A 123 -8.07 -2.75 -12.39
CA ASN A 123 -7.06 -3.76 -12.67
C ASN A 123 -7.55 -5.13 -12.20
N ASP A 124 -7.44 -6.12 -13.07
CA ASP A 124 -7.79 -7.50 -12.74
C ASP A 124 -6.59 -8.18 -12.09
N LEU A 125 -6.66 -8.35 -10.78
CA LEU A 125 -5.64 -9.03 -9.97
C LEU A 125 -6.04 -10.47 -9.62
N THR A 126 -6.90 -11.09 -10.42
CA THR A 126 -7.41 -12.44 -10.14
C THR A 126 -6.28 -13.46 -10.00
N ASP A 127 -5.33 -13.47 -10.92
CA ASP A 127 -4.22 -14.44 -10.90
C ASP A 127 -3.22 -14.15 -9.76
N GLU A 128 -2.91 -12.88 -9.49
CA GLU A 128 -2.08 -12.45 -8.36
C GLU A 128 -2.73 -12.78 -7.02
N SER A 129 -4.03 -12.56 -6.89
CA SER A 129 -4.81 -12.89 -5.70
C SER A 129 -4.82 -14.40 -5.43
N ILE A 130 -4.97 -15.22 -6.48
CA ILE A 130 -4.90 -16.68 -6.38
C ILE A 130 -3.51 -17.12 -5.94
N LYS A 131 -2.45 -16.59 -6.57
CA LYS A 131 -1.06 -16.89 -6.19
C LYS A 131 -0.76 -16.48 -4.75
N TYR A 132 -1.21 -15.29 -4.34
CA TYR A 132 -1.03 -14.79 -2.98
C TYR A 132 -1.74 -15.68 -1.97
N SER A 133 -3.00 -16.04 -2.22
CA SER A 133 -3.79 -16.92 -1.35
C SER A 133 -3.15 -18.30 -1.21
N ALA A 134 -2.69 -18.88 -2.32
CA ALA A 134 -1.98 -20.15 -2.32
C ALA A 134 -0.65 -20.07 -1.52
N LYS A 135 0.12 -18.99 -1.71
CA LYS A 135 1.35 -18.74 -0.96
C LYS A 135 1.08 -18.66 0.55
N MET A 136 0.06 -17.89 0.95
CA MET A 136 -0.30 -17.73 2.37
C MET A 136 -0.75 -19.05 2.99
N GLN A 137 -1.52 -19.86 2.25
CA GLN A 137 -1.94 -21.19 2.72
C GLN A 137 -0.73 -22.12 2.92
N LEU A 138 0.21 -22.15 1.98
CA LEU A 138 1.44 -22.94 2.10
C LEU A 138 2.32 -22.47 3.26
N MET A 139 2.44 -21.15 3.46
CA MET A 139 3.19 -20.59 4.59
C MET A 139 2.56 -21.01 5.92
N ARG A 140 1.22 -20.94 6.05
CA ARG A 140 0.52 -21.36 7.27
C ARG A 140 0.77 -22.82 7.56
N GLN A 141 0.66 -23.72 6.57
CA GLN A 141 0.94 -25.15 6.73
C GLN A 141 2.40 -25.40 7.15
N LYS A 142 3.37 -24.74 6.51
CA LYS A 142 4.78 -24.85 6.88
C LYS A 142 5.05 -24.37 8.31
N THR A 143 4.45 -23.25 8.70
CA THR A 143 4.60 -22.70 10.06
C THR A 143 4.06 -23.67 11.11
N GLU A 144 2.91 -24.31 10.86
CA GLU A 144 2.37 -25.33 11.76
C GLU A 144 3.30 -26.54 11.92
N LEU A 145 3.87 -27.01 10.82
CA LEU A 145 4.82 -28.14 10.86
C LEU A 145 6.09 -27.78 11.64
N ILE A 146 6.70 -26.64 11.31
CA ILE A 146 7.90 -26.14 12.00
C ILE A 146 7.63 -25.93 13.48
N PHE A 147 6.47 -25.38 13.84
CA PHE A 147 6.08 -25.17 15.23
C PHE A 147 5.93 -26.49 15.99
N LYS A 148 5.29 -27.49 15.37
CA LYS A 148 5.16 -28.84 15.98
C LYS A 148 6.53 -29.49 16.19
N ASP A 149 7.41 -29.41 15.22
CA ASP A 149 8.77 -29.95 15.33
C ASP A 149 9.58 -29.22 16.40
N TRP A 150 9.47 -27.89 16.46
CA TRP A 150 10.12 -27.09 17.48
C TRP A 150 9.64 -27.44 18.90
N ILE A 151 8.32 -27.56 19.10
CA ILE A 151 7.75 -27.99 20.39
C ILE A 151 8.23 -29.41 20.77
N LYS A 152 8.30 -30.31 19.79
CA LYS A 152 8.84 -31.65 20.01
C LYS A 152 10.30 -31.59 20.46
N GLN A 153 11.15 -30.84 19.77
CA GLN A 153 12.55 -30.66 20.15
C GLN A 153 12.72 -30.08 21.56
N LEU A 154 11.89 -29.08 21.90
CA LEU A 154 11.90 -28.51 23.25
C LEU A 154 11.54 -29.53 24.32
N ARG A 155 10.53 -30.38 24.06
CA ARG A 155 10.16 -31.46 25.00
C ARG A 155 11.25 -32.50 25.15
N ASP A 156 11.88 -32.90 24.05
CA ASP A 156 12.95 -33.88 24.04
C ASP A 156 14.22 -33.41 24.77
N GLN A 157 14.42 -32.06 24.84
CA GLN A 157 15.57 -31.42 25.49
C GLN A 157 15.28 -30.94 26.92
N SER A 158 14.02 -31.01 27.38
CA SER A 158 13.60 -30.47 28.67
C SER A 158 13.08 -31.56 29.58
N PHE A 159 13.39 -31.46 30.89
CA PHE A 159 12.73 -32.27 31.91
C PHE A 159 11.36 -31.64 32.20
N ILE A 160 10.28 -32.40 31.92
CA ILE A 160 8.89 -31.93 32.12
C ILE A 160 8.29 -32.70 33.32
N ASP A 161 8.00 -31.98 34.41
CA ASP A 161 7.26 -32.51 35.57
C ASP A 161 5.81 -32.00 35.49
N ILE A 162 4.87 -32.91 35.20
CA ILE A 162 3.44 -32.59 35.12
C ILE A 162 2.80 -32.92 36.47
N ARG A 163 2.52 -31.90 37.29
CA ARG A 163 1.77 -32.03 38.54
C ARG A 163 0.29 -31.82 38.28
N ILE A 164 -0.48 -32.91 38.29
CA ILE A 164 -1.94 -32.86 38.27
C ILE A 164 -2.41 -32.55 39.69
N ILE A 165 -2.92 -31.38 39.94
CA ILE A 165 -3.63 -31.06 41.19
C ILE A 165 -5.02 -31.67 41.02
N GLN A 166 -5.32 -32.72 41.78
CA GLN A 166 -6.67 -33.26 41.94
C GLN A 166 -7.35 -32.42 43.03
N ASP A 167 -8.39 -31.67 42.67
CA ASP A 167 -9.33 -31.05 43.62
C ASP A 167 -10.36 -32.09 44.07
#